data_390b03658cb2a883e41f9660c571f1b1
#
_entry.id   390b03658cb2a883e41f9660c571f1b1
#
_cell.length_a   1.000
_cell.length_b   1.000
_cell.length_c   1.000
_cell.angle_alpha   90.00
_cell.angle_beta   90.00
_cell.angle_gamma   90.00
#
_symmetry.space_group_name_H-M   'P 1'
#
loop_
_entity.id
_entity.type
_entity.pdbx_description
1 polymer ?
#
loop_
_entity_poly.entity_id
_entity_poly.type
_entity_poly.pdbx_seq_one_letter_code
_entity_poly.pdbx_strand_id
1 'polypeptide(L)'
;MWRSFFTDKKWLLWSWGGFAFIILSLLAQTYIDVKINEWYKGFYDLLQKAPERELSEFYDGIYLFMKLAIPYVIIYTVTNYFTRLWAFRWREAMTFSYMPYWRAVDAKVEGASQRIQEDAMNFAKIVESLGLQIVRAIMLLIAFIPILWGLSSNVVIPFFKDITGSLVWVSLTASLGGLVISWLVGIKLPGLESVSYTHLTLPTIALV
;
A
#
# COMPACT_ATOMS: atom_id res chain seq x y z
N MET A 1 -10.35 19.19 5.25
CA MET A 1 -9.84 18.20 4.27
C MET A 1 -10.74 16.97 4.17
N TRP A 2 -10.97 16.23 5.27
CA TRP A 2 -11.82 15.02 5.24
C TRP A 2 -13.29 15.32 4.90
N ARG A 3 -13.88 16.33 5.56
CA ARG A 3 -15.31 16.67 5.40
C ARG A 3 -15.69 17.10 3.98
N SER A 4 -14.81 17.75 3.24
CA SER A 4 -15.08 18.23 1.88
C SER A 4 -15.35 17.10 0.87
N PHE A 5 -14.87 15.88 1.14
CA PHE A 5 -15.05 14.74 0.24
C PHE A 5 -16.07 13.72 0.75
N PHE A 6 -16.05 13.43 2.06
CA PHE A 6 -16.91 12.38 2.62
C PHE A 6 -18.28 12.85 3.11
N THR A 7 -18.49 14.16 3.29
CA THR A 7 -19.75 14.69 3.83
C THR A 7 -20.55 15.48 2.79
N ASP A 8 -19.91 15.94 1.71
CA ASP A 8 -20.57 16.72 0.67
C ASP A 8 -21.36 15.79 -0.27
N LYS A 9 -22.64 16.09 -0.46
CA LYS A 9 -23.57 15.32 -1.30
C LYS A 9 -23.09 15.14 -2.75
N LYS A 10 -22.36 16.13 -3.29
CA LYS A 10 -21.78 16.08 -4.65
C LYS A 10 -20.77 14.97 -4.79
N TRP A 11 -19.98 14.70 -3.75
CA TRP A 11 -18.86 13.76 -3.76
C TRP A 11 -19.15 12.43 -3.10
N LEU A 12 -20.34 12.27 -2.48
CA LEU A 12 -20.70 11.10 -1.67
C LEU A 12 -20.56 9.78 -2.43
N LEU A 13 -20.98 9.74 -3.69
CA LEU A 13 -20.86 8.54 -4.52
C LEU A 13 -19.39 8.20 -4.81
N TRP A 14 -18.56 9.21 -5.08
CA TRP A 14 -17.14 9.01 -5.33
C TRP A 14 -16.38 8.64 -4.05
N SER A 15 -16.70 9.27 -2.92
CA SER A 15 -15.99 9.01 -1.66
C SER A 15 -16.29 7.62 -1.12
N TRP A 16 -17.55 7.29 -0.86
CA TRP A 16 -17.92 6.00 -0.28
C TRP A 16 -17.96 4.86 -1.30
N GLY A 17 -18.49 5.11 -2.49
CA GLY A 17 -18.51 4.11 -3.57
C GLY A 17 -17.11 3.78 -4.04
N GLY A 18 -16.25 4.79 -4.21
CA GLY A 18 -14.85 4.59 -4.56
C GLY A 18 -14.05 3.89 -3.47
N PHE A 19 -14.26 4.26 -2.20
CA PHE A 19 -13.64 3.59 -1.06
C PHE A 19 -14.06 2.12 -0.99
N ALA A 20 -15.36 1.83 -1.11
CA ALA A 20 -15.87 0.45 -1.13
C ALA A 20 -15.28 -0.36 -2.30
N PHE A 21 -15.20 0.23 -3.50
CA PHE A 21 -14.57 -0.42 -4.66
C PHE A 21 -13.11 -0.78 -4.39
N ILE A 22 -12.32 0.15 -3.83
CA ILE A 22 -10.91 -0.09 -3.49
C ILE A 22 -10.79 -1.24 -2.47
N ILE A 23 -11.60 -1.22 -1.40
CA ILE A 23 -11.58 -2.27 -0.37
C ILE A 23 -11.93 -3.64 -0.97
N LEU A 24 -13.00 -3.72 -1.76
CA LEU A 24 -13.40 -4.96 -2.41
C LEU A 24 -12.34 -5.49 -3.38
N SER A 25 -11.72 -4.59 -4.14
CA SER A 25 -10.61 -4.95 -5.04
C SER A 25 -9.39 -5.47 -4.29
N LEU A 26 -9.04 -4.86 -3.15
CA LEU A 26 -7.94 -5.33 -2.30
C LEU A 26 -8.27 -6.69 -1.65
N LEU A 27 -9.50 -6.91 -1.20
CA LEU A 27 -9.96 -8.21 -0.70
C LEU A 27 -9.84 -9.30 -1.78
N ALA A 28 -10.26 -8.99 -3.02
CA ALA A 28 -10.13 -9.92 -4.14
C ALA A 28 -8.66 -10.23 -4.44
N GLN A 29 -7.77 -9.25 -4.44
CA GLN A 29 -6.33 -9.44 -4.60
C GLN A 29 -5.77 -10.33 -3.48
N THR A 30 -6.07 -10.03 -2.21
CA THR A 30 -5.62 -10.82 -1.05
C THR A 30 -6.11 -12.27 -1.13
N TYR A 31 -7.35 -12.48 -1.56
CA TYR A 31 -7.86 -13.83 -1.79
C TYR A 31 -7.08 -14.59 -2.85
N ILE A 32 -6.75 -13.94 -3.97
CA ILE A 32 -5.94 -14.54 -5.03
C ILE A 32 -4.50 -14.77 -4.55
N ASP A 33 -3.91 -13.87 -3.74
CA ASP A 33 -2.58 -14.06 -3.15
C ASP A 33 -2.52 -15.35 -2.29
N VAL A 34 -3.55 -15.60 -1.48
CA VAL A 34 -3.68 -16.85 -0.71
C VAL A 34 -3.77 -18.07 -1.64
N LYS A 35 -4.57 -17.98 -2.71
CA LYS A 35 -4.70 -19.07 -3.69
C LYS A 35 -3.42 -19.35 -4.47
N ILE A 36 -2.67 -18.30 -4.80
CA ILE A 36 -1.33 -18.44 -5.41
C ILE A 36 -0.37 -19.13 -4.42
N ASN A 37 -0.45 -18.79 -3.13
CA ASN A 37 0.36 -19.43 -2.10
C ASN A 37 0.04 -20.93 -1.96
N GLU A 38 -1.24 -21.31 -1.99
CA GLU A 38 -1.67 -22.72 -2.01
C GLU A 38 -1.16 -23.43 -3.28
N TRP A 39 -1.24 -22.76 -4.43
CA TRP A 39 -0.74 -23.28 -5.70
C TRP A 39 0.77 -23.55 -5.65
N TYR A 40 1.57 -22.65 -5.07
CA TYR A 40 3.01 -22.86 -4.92
C TYR A 40 3.32 -24.18 -4.23
N LYS A 41 2.63 -24.49 -3.12
CA LYS A 41 2.83 -25.74 -2.39
C LYS A 41 2.61 -26.96 -3.30
N GLY A 42 1.46 -27.01 -3.98
CA GLY A 42 1.13 -28.13 -4.87
C GLY A 42 2.08 -28.25 -6.06
N PHE A 43 2.48 -27.13 -6.64
CA PHE A 43 3.37 -27.12 -7.79
C PHE A 43 4.82 -27.51 -7.44
N TYR A 44 5.33 -27.08 -6.27
CA TYR A 44 6.64 -27.52 -5.80
C TYR A 44 6.66 -29.00 -5.42
N ASP A 45 5.60 -29.53 -4.81
CA ASP A 45 5.46 -30.97 -4.54
C ASP A 45 5.48 -31.79 -5.85
N LEU A 46 4.84 -31.28 -6.90
CA LEU A 46 4.86 -31.90 -8.23
C LEU A 46 6.27 -31.90 -8.84
N LEU A 47 7.00 -30.76 -8.74
CA LEU A 47 8.37 -30.66 -9.25
C LEU A 47 9.34 -31.58 -8.50
N GLN A 48 9.20 -31.74 -7.19
CA GLN A 48 10.03 -32.63 -6.38
C GLN A 48 9.83 -34.12 -6.77
N LYS A 49 8.62 -34.46 -7.20
CA LYS A 49 8.25 -35.81 -7.60
C LYS A 49 8.16 -35.98 -9.13
N ALA A 50 8.80 -35.11 -9.89
CA ALA A 50 8.72 -35.07 -11.34
C ALA A 50 9.00 -36.42 -12.05
N PRO A 51 9.93 -37.28 -11.58
CA PRO A 51 10.16 -38.59 -12.19
C PRO A 51 8.98 -39.56 -12.07
N GLU A 52 8.09 -39.33 -11.10
CA GLU A 52 6.92 -40.21 -10.79
C GLU A 52 5.61 -39.62 -11.32
N ARG A 53 5.65 -38.42 -11.94
CA ARG A 53 4.47 -37.67 -12.37
C ARG A 53 4.39 -37.56 -13.90
N GLU A 54 3.16 -37.43 -14.39
CA GLU A 54 2.92 -37.22 -15.81
C GLU A 54 3.16 -35.75 -16.22
N LEU A 55 3.62 -35.57 -17.46
CA LEU A 55 3.83 -34.23 -18.04
C LEU A 55 2.52 -33.43 -18.13
N SER A 56 1.38 -34.10 -18.24
CA SER A 56 0.05 -33.51 -18.21
C SER A 56 -0.22 -32.71 -16.92
N GLU A 57 0.15 -33.27 -15.76
CA GLU A 57 -0.02 -32.61 -14.46
C GLU A 57 0.77 -31.31 -14.35
N PHE A 58 1.94 -31.25 -14.98
CA PHE A 58 2.73 -30.02 -15.06
C PHE A 58 2.01 -28.92 -15.86
N TYR A 59 1.46 -29.27 -17.03
CA TYR A 59 0.69 -28.31 -17.83
C TYR A 59 -0.57 -27.84 -17.12
N ASP A 60 -1.26 -28.74 -16.42
CA ASP A 60 -2.42 -28.39 -15.59
C ASP A 60 -2.06 -27.42 -14.46
N GLY A 61 -0.88 -27.63 -13.84
CA GLY A 61 -0.33 -26.69 -12.85
C GLY A 61 -0.09 -25.30 -13.42
N ILE A 62 0.53 -25.21 -14.60
CA ILE A 62 0.74 -23.94 -15.32
C ILE A 62 -0.60 -23.29 -15.69
N TYR A 63 -1.54 -24.06 -16.21
CA TYR A 63 -2.86 -23.56 -16.57
C TYR A 63 -3.61 -22.97 -15.36
N LEU A 64 -3.55 -23.67 -14.22
CA LEU A 64 -4.13 -23.19 -12.97
C LEU A 64 -3.49 -21.86 -12.51
N PHE A 65 -2.16 -21.75 -12.62
CA PHE A 65 -1.46 -20.51 -12.32
C PHE A 65 -1.94 -19.36 -13.21
N MET A 66 -2.01 -19.57 -14.51
CA MET A 66 -2.48 -18.55 -15.46
C MET A 66 -3.92 -18.10 -15.13
N LYS A 67 -4.77 -19.04 -14.70
CA LYS A 67 -6.14 -18.76 -14.29
C LYS A 67 -6.24 -17.88 -13.03
N LEU A 68 -5.23 -17.90 -12.17
CA LEU A 68 -5.11 -17.03 -11.00
C LEU A 68 -4.38 -15.71 -11.35
N ALA A 69 -3.28 -15.81 -12.09
CA ALA A 69 -2.41 -14.66 -12.37
C ALA A 69 -3.05 -13.61 -13.29
N ILE A 70 -3.78 -14.04 -14.33
CA ILE A 70 -4.39 -13.11 -15.28
C ILE A 70 -5.44 -12.22 -14.59
N PRO A 71 -6.43 -12.74 -13.85
CA PRO A 71 -7.37 -11.91 -13.11
C PRO A 71 -6.67 -11.02 -12.07
N TYR A 72 -5.63 -11.53 -11.40
CA TYR A 72 -4.86 -10.75 -10.45
C TYR A 72 -4.26 -9.49 -11.08
N VAL A 73 -3.57 -9.64 -12.21
CA VAL A 73 -2.94 -8.51 -12.92
C VAL A 73 -4.00 -7.50 -13.39
N ILE A 74 -5.14 -7.98 -13.89
CA ILE A 74 -6.24 -7.10 -14.33
C ILE A 74 -6.79 -6.31 -13.12
N ILE A 75 -7.14 -6.99 -12.03
CA ILE A 75 -7.68 -6.35 -10.82
C ILE A 75 -6.65 -5.38 -10.25
N TYR A 76 -5.37 -5.76 -10.16
CA TYR A 76 -4.28 -4.92 -9.70
C TYR A 76 -4.16 -3.62 -10.51
N THR A 77 -4.15 -3.74 -11.84
CA THR A 77 -4.02 -2.60 -12.75
C THR A 77 -5.21 -1.65 -12.65
N VAL A 78 -6.43 -2.22 -12.64
CA VAL A 78 -7.67 -1.44 -12.48
C VAL A 78 -7.71 -0.74 -11.13
N THR A 79 -7.34 -1.44 -10.05
CA THR A 79 -7.30 -0.87 -8.71
C THR A 79 -6.34 0.31 -8.62
N ASN A 80 -5.12 0.16 -9.15
CA ASN A 80 -4.13 1.24 -9.12
C ASN A 80 -4.58 2.45 -9.93
N TYR A 81 -5.15 2.24 -11.12
CA TYR A 81 -5.71 3.33 -11.92
C TYR A 81 -6.84 4.05 -11.18
N PHE A 82 -7.79 3.26 -10.64
CA PHE A 82 -8.95 3.81 -9.94
C PHE A 82 -8.55 4.57 -8.67
N THR A 83 -7.56 4.08 -7.92
CA THR A 83 -7.08 4.76 -6.70
C THR A 83 -6.48 6.13 -7.03
N ARG A 84 -5.72 6.24 -8.12
CA ARG A 84 -5.20 7.55 -8.59
C ARG A 84 -6.33 8.49 -8.97
N LEU A 85 -7.34 7.97 -9.67
CA LEU A 85 -8.52 8.77 -10.03
C LEU A 85 -9.30 9.21 -8.77
N TRP A 86 -9.46 8.32 -7.80
CA TRP A 86 -10.13 8.61 -6.53
C TRP A 86 -9.38 9.69 -5.72
N ALA A 87 -8.07 9.61 -5.62
CA ALA A 87 -7.22 10.63 -4.99
C ALA A 87 -7.31 11.98 -5.73
N PHE A 88 -7.36 11.95 -7.07
CA PHE A 88 -7.56 13.15 -7.88
C PHE A 88 -8.92 13.81 -7.58
N ARG A 89 -10.00 13.03 -7.50
CA ARG A 89 -11.33 13.54 -7.15
C ARG A 89 -11.38 14.10 -5.72
N TRP A 90 -10.67 13.49 -4.81
CA TRP A 90 -10.53 14.03 -3.45
C TRP A 90 -9.80 15.37 -3.44
N ARG A 91 -8.70 15.49 -4.17
CA ARG A 91 -7.99 16.77 -4.37
C ARG A 91 -8.93 17.84 -4.95
N GLU A 92 -9.70 17.49 -5.97
CA GLU A 92 -10.67 18.40 -6.60
C GLU A 92 -11.70 18.90 -5.57
N ALA A 93 -12.26 18.02 -4.77
CA ALA A 93 -13.20 18.36 -3.70
C ALA A 93 -12.60 19.31 -2.65
N MET A 94 -11.34 19.05 -2.25
CA MET A 94 -10.61 19.94 -1.33
C MET A 94 -10.41 21.33 -1.93
N THR A 95 -9.92 21.41 -3.15
CA THR A 95 -9.66 22.67 -3.83
C THR A 95 -10.93 23.52 -3.94
N PHE A 96 -12.03 22.94 -4.38
CA PHE A 96 -13.30 23.68 -4.47
C PHE A 96 -13.88 24.08 -3.12
N SER A 97 -13.63 23.33 -2.05
CA SER A 97 -14.07 23.68 -0.71
C SER A 97 -13.28 24.86 -0.11
N TYR A 98 -12.02 25.03 -0.51
CA TYR A 98 -11.17 26.14 -0.03
C TYR A 98 -11.31 27.42 -0.83
N MET A 99 -11.67 27.36 -2.10
CA MET A 99 -11.79 28.55 -2.97
C MET A 99 -12.66 29.69 -2.43
N PRO A 100 -13.86 29.44 -1.82
CA PRO A 100 -14.68 30.52 -1.27
C PRO A 100 -13.99 31.25 -0.10
N TYR A 101 -13.30 30.49 0.76
CA TYR A 101 -12.58 31.08 1.89
C TYR A 101 -11.39 31.92 1.43
N TRP A 102 -10.67 31.46 0.41
CA TRP A 102 -9.54 32.20 -0.16
C TRP A 102 -9.97 33.54 -0.77
N ARG A 103 -11.14 33.58 -1.42
CA ARG A 103 -11.69 34.83 -1.98
C ARG A 103 -12.11 35.83 -0.91
N ALA A 104 -12.42 35.36 0.31
CA ALA A 104 -12.89 36.19 1.42
C ALA A 104 -11.75 36.72 2.31
N VAL A 105 -10.49 36.31 2.07
CA VAL A 105 -9.34 36.76 2.87
C VAL A 105 -8.77 38.02 2.26
N ASP A 106 -8.87 39.15 2.99
CA ASP A 106 -8.32 40.47 2.59
C ASP A 106 -6.79 40.58 2.72
N ALA A 107 -6.17 39.67 3.49
CA ALA A 107 -4.73 39.68 3.66
C ALA A 107 -4.03 38.95 2.51
N LYS A 108 -3.11 39.60 1.83
CA LYS A 108 -2.21 38.99 0.86
C LYS A 108 -1.23 38.06 1.60
N VAL A 109 -1.62 36.81 1.80
CA VAL A 109 -0.71 35.80 2.31
C VAL A 109 0.18 35.36 1.16
N GLU A 110 1.46 35.67 1.26
CA GLU A 110 2.46 35.34 0.26
C GLU A 110 2.52 33.81 0.03
N GLY A 111 2.40 33.39 -1.22
CA GLY A 111 2.39 31.95 -1.57
C GLY A 111 1.11 31.18 -1.24
N ALA A 112 0.00 31.84 -0.88
CA ALA A 112 -1.24 31.13 -0.51
C ALA A 112 -1.80 30.26 -1.63
N SER A 113 -1.73 30.70 -2.89
CA SER A 113 -2.17 29.91 -4.06
C SER A 113 -1.34 28.65 -4.26
N GLN A 114 -0.03 28.74 -4.07
CA GLN A 114 0.91 27.62 -4.18
C GLN A 114 0.65 26.60 -3.06
N ARG A 115 0.51 27.06 -1.81
CA ARG A 115 0.19 26.19 -0.66
C ARG A 115 -1.10 25.42 -0.85
N ILE A 116 -2.19 26.06 -1.30
CA ILE A 116 -3.47 25.38 -1.54
C ILE A 116 -3.32 24.28 -2.61
N GLN A 117 -2.54 24.52 -3.66
CA GLN A 117 -2.31 23.54 -4.72
C GLN A 117 -1.37 22.42 -4.28
N GLU A 118 -0.23 22.76 -3.69
CA GLU A 118 0.80 21.79 -3.29
C GLU A 118 0.38 20.95 -2.09
N ASP A 119 -0.17 21.55 -1.04
CA ASP A 119 -0.59 20.82 0.15
C ASP A 119 -1.74 19.86 -0.14
N ALA A 120 -2.73 20.29 -0.94
CA ALA A 120 -3.82 19.43 -1.36
C ALA A 120 -3.33 18.28 -2.26
N MET A 121 -2.35 18.53 -3.14
CA MET A 121 -1.74 17.51 -3.99
C MET A 121 -0.92 16.51 -3.17
N ASN A 122 -0.08 17.01 -2.26
CA ASN A 122 0.76 16.17 -1.42
C ASN A 122 -0.08 15.30 -0.48
N PHE A 123 -1.12 15.87 0.14
CA PHE A 123 -2.07 15.11 0.94
C PHE A 123 -2.73 13.99 0.13
N ALA A 124 -3.23 14.28 -1.07
CA ALA A 124 -3.86 13.27 -1.92
C ALA A 124 -2.88 12.15 -2.31
N LYS A 125 -1.63 12.50 -2.66
CA LYS A 125 -0.57 11.52 -2.96
C LYS A 125 -0.21 10.65 -1.75
N ILE A 126 -0.12 11.23 -0.56
CA ILE A 126 0.18 10.50 0.67
C ILE A 126 -0.95 9.52 0.99
N VAL A 127 -2.20 9.95 0.89
CA VAL A 127 -3.35 9.06 1.12
C VAL A 127 -3.42 7.97 0.06
N GLU A 128 -3.15 8.28 -1.21
CA GLU A 128 -3.09 7.30 -2.30
C GLU A 128 -2.01 6.24 -2.03
N SER A 129 -0.79 6.67 -1.75
CA SER A 129 0.35 5.75 -1.64
C SER A 129 0.39 5.02 -0.30
N LEU A 130 0.40 5.76 0.81
CA LEU A 130 0.52 5.15 2.15
C LEU A 130 -0.80 4.54 2.62
N GLY A 131 -1.94 5.20 2.37
CA GLY A 131 -3.24 4.69 2.78
C GLY A 131 -3.54 3.32 2.17
N LEU A 132 -3.31 3.18 0.86
CA LEU A 132 -3.49 1.92 0.16
C LEU A 132 -2.55 0.81 0.68
N GLN A 133 -1.27 1.16 0.90
CA GLN A 133 -0.26 0.21 1.40
C GLN A 133 -0.59 -0.28 2.81
N ILE A 134 -1.05 0.60 3.71
CA ILE A 134 -1.46 0.23 5.07
C ILE A 134 -2.65 -0.73 5.03
N VAL A 135 -3.68 -0.42 4.25
CA VAL A 135 -4.86 -1.30 4.13
C VAL A 135 -4.47 -2.66 3.57
N ARG A 136 -3.65 -2.69 2.50
CA ARG A 136 -3.13 -3.93 1.92
C ARG A 136 -2.32 -4.74 2.94
N ALA A 137 -1.42 -4.10 3.68
CA ALA A 137 -0.61 -4.76 4.69
C ALA A 137 -1.46 -5.40 5.80
N ILE A 138 -2.49 -4.69 6.28
CA ILE A 138 -3.43 -5.22 7.28
C ILE A 138 -4.19 -6.42 6.72
N MET A 139 -4.69 -6.36 5.49
CA MET A 139 -5.42 -7.46 4.86
C MET A 139 -4.53 -8.69 4.68
N LEU A 140 -3.30 -8.52 4.19
CA LEU A 140 -2.33 -9.60 4.07
C LEU A 140 -1.99 -10.20 5.43
N LEU A 141 -1.79 -9.37 6.45
CA LEU A 141 -1.51 -9.84 7.81
C LEU A 141 -2.65 -10.73 8.33
N ILE A 142 -3.90 -10.28 8.20
CA ILE A 142 -5.09 -11.05 8.62
C ILE A 142 -5.19 -12.37 7.83
N ALA A 143 -4.90 -12.36 6.54
CA ALA A 143 -5.00 -13.54 5.68
C ALA A 143 -3.88 -14.57 5.97
N PHE A 144 -2.65 -14.12 6.22
CA PHE A 144 -1.49 -15.00 6.36
C PHE A 144 -1.17 -15.45 7.78
N ILE A 145 -1.64 -14.73 8.83
CA ILE A 145 -1.45 -15.17 10.22
C ILE A 145 -1.97 -16.59 10.47
N PRO A 146 -3.20 -16.97 10.06
CA PRO A 146 -3.69 -18.35 10.25
C PRO A 146 -2.86 -19.39 9.52
N ILE A 147 -2.35 -19.05 8.33
CA ILE A 147 -1.49 -19.95 7.53
C ILE A 147 -0.16 -20.18 8.25
N LEU A 148 0.50 -19.12 8.69
CA LEU A 148 1.74 -19.19 9.46
C LEU A 148 1.55 -19.95 10.78
N TRP A 149 0.41 -19.74 11.44
CA TRP A 149 0.08 -20.44 12.67
C TRP A 149 -0.04 -21.95 12.44
N GLY A 150 -0.74 -22.36 11.38
CA GLY A 150 -0.85 -23.77 10.99
C GLY A 150 0.49 -24.41 10.60
N LEU A 151 1.34 -23.65 9.88
CA LEU A 151 2.67 -24.14 9.50
C LEU A 151 3.64 -24.25 10.68
N SER A 152 3.44 -23.49 11.74
CA SER A 152 4.31 -23.49 12.94
C SER A 152 4.41 -24.85 13.61
N SER A 153 3.40 -25.71 13.46
CA SER A 153 3.42 -27.07 14.01
C SER A 153 4.42 -28.00 13.32
N ASN A 154 4.79 -27.68 12.07
CA ASN A 154 5.68 -28.49 11.24
C ASN A 154 7.14 -28.01 11.23
N VAL A 155 7.42 -26.85 11.85
CA VAL A 155 8.76 -26.25 11.83
C VAL A 155 9.26 -26.06 13.26
N VAL A 156 10.41 -26.65 13.56
CA VAL A 156 11.07 -26.49 14.86
C VAL A 156 12.11 -25.40 14.77
N ILE A 157 11.86 -24.27 15.45
CA ILE A 157 12.81 -23.15 15.53
C ILE A 157 13.56 -23.25 16.86
N PRO A 158 14.92 -23.30 16.86
CA PRO A 158 15.71 -23.59 18.05
C PRO A 158 15.40 -22.70 19.27
N PHE A 159 15.12 -21.42 19.05
CA PHE A 159 14.82 -20.44 20.14
C PHE A 159 13.34 -20.40 20.54
N PHE A 160 12.43 -20.98 19.75
CA PHE A 160 10.97 -20.91 19.95
C PHE A 160 10.32 -22.28 19.98
N LYS A 161 11.06 -23.32 20.42
CA LYS A 161 10.68 -24.72 20.31
C LYS A 161 9.39 -25.08 21.05
N ASP A 162 9.09 -24.38 22.16
CA ASP A 162 7.94 -24.66 23.01
C ASP A 162 6.77 -23.67 22.85
N ILE A 163 6.89 -22.74 21.86
CA ILE A 163 5.88 -21.69 21.65
C ILE A 163 4.98 -22.06 20.48
N THR A 164 3.67 -22.19 20.77
CA THR A 164 2.66 -22.34 19.71
C THR A 164 2.63 -21.11 18.82
N GLY A 165 2.64 -21.33 17.49
CA GLY A 165 2.69 -20.20 16.54
C GLY A 165 4.08 -19.60 16.38
N SER A 166 5.16 -20.34 16.59
CA SER A 166 6.54 -19.88 16.56
C SER A 166 6.90 -19.08 15.31
N LEU A 167 6.41 -19.46 14.11
CA LEU A 167 6.64 -18.73 12.86
C LEU A 167 6.01 -17.33 12.88
N VAL A 168 4.85 -17.16 13.50
CA VAL A 168 4.20 -15.84 13.61
C VAL A 168 5.05 -14.93 14.50
N TRP A 169 5.52 -15.43 15.65
CA TRP A 169 6.35 -14.64 16.56
C TRP A 169 7.70 -14.26 15.95
N VAL A 170 8.34 -15.17 15.24
CA VAL A 170 9.60 -14.87 14.52
C VAL A 170 9.38 -13.82 13.43
N SER A 171 8.29 -13.93 12.65
CA SER A 171 7.97 -12.96 11.62
C SER A 171 7.69 -11.57 12.20
N LEU A 172 6.95 -11.49 13.32
CA LEU A 172 6.66 -10.24 14.00
C LEU A 172 7.93 -9.60 14.59
N THR A 173 8.77 -10.38 15.25
CA THR A 173 10.03 -9.87 15.84
C THR A 173 11.00 -9.39 14.77
N ALA A 174 11.13 -10.12 13.66
CA ALA A 174 11.94 -9.71 12.52
C ALA A 174 11.43 -8.42 11.87
N SER A 175 10.11 -8.31 11.70
CA SER A 175 9.47 -7.11 11.13
C SER A 175 9.63 -5.89 12.04
N LEU A 176 9.42 -6.05 13.34
CA LEU A 176 9.64 -4.99 14.33
C LEU A 176 11.11 -4.56 14.38
N GLY A 177 12.04 -5.51 14.34
CA GLY A 177 13.48 -5.22 14.27
C GLY A 177 13.85 -4.42 13.04
N GLY A 178 13.35 -4.83 11.87
CA GLY A 178 13.54 -4.07 10.62
C GLY A 178 12.95 -2.66 10.69
N LEU A 179 11.77 -2.51 11.29
CA LEU A 179 11.12 -1.20 11.46
C LEU A 179 11.93 -0.29 12.39
N VAL A 180 12.43 -0.81 13.51
CA VAL A 180 13.29 -0.05 14.43
C VAL A 180 14.57 0.40 13.74
N ILE A 181 15.25 -0.50 13.02
CA ILE A 181 16.47 -0.17 12.26
C ILE A 181 16.17 0.91 11.21
N SER A 182 15.10 0.75 10.43
CA SER A 182 14.67 1.73 9.42
C SER A 182 14.36 3.08 10.04
N TRP A 183 13.72 3.10 11.20
CA TRP A 183 13.43 4.34 11.93
C TRP A 183 14.69 5.03 12.45
N LEU A 184 15.62 4.27 13.04
CA LEU A 184 16.90 4.81 13.53
C LEU A 184 17.76 5.41 12.41
N VAL A 185 17.75 4.79 11.23
CA VAL A 185 18.46 5.32 10.03
C VAL A 185 17.72 6.53 9.48
N GLY A 186 16.40 6.45 9.39
CA GLY A 186 15.54 7.46 8.76
C GLY A 186 15.40 8.75 9.56
N ILE A 187 15.59 8.75 10.89
CA ILE A 187 15.38 9.93 11.74
C ILE A 187 16.33 11.11 11.41
N LYS A 188 17.47 10.82 10.80
CA LYS A 188 18.46 11.84 10.41
C LYS A 188 18.23 12.38 8.98
N LEU A 189 17.43 11.73 8.16
CA LEU A 189 17.22 12.11 6.75
C LEU A 189 16.60 13.51 6.56
N PRO A 190 15.56 13.92 7.31
CA PRO A 190 14.97 15.26 7.15
C PRO A 190 15.96 16.38 7.42
N GLY A 191 16.90 16.18 8.35
CA GLY A 191 17.96 17.17 8.64
C GLY A 191 18.97 17.33 7.50
N LEU A 192 19.28 16.26 6.79
CA LEU A 192 20.19 16.29 5.64
C LEU A 192 19.55 16.96 4.42
N GLU A 193 18.25 16.74 4.22
CA GLU A 193 17.49 17.34 3.12
C GLU A 193 17.35 18.86 3.28
N SER A 194 17.10 19.35 4.49
CA SER A 194 17.03 20.80 4.78
C SER A 194 18.36 21.52 4.54
N VAL A 195 19.49 20.90 4.83
CA VAL A 195 20.84 21.45 4.58
C VAL A 195 21.12 21.56 3.08
N SER A 196 20.67 20.59 2.28
CA SER A 196 20.84 20.62 0.82
C SER A 196 20.13 21.80 0.15
N TYR A 197 18.90 22.14 0.59
CA TYR A 197 18.16 23.27 0.06
C TYR A 197 18.79 24.63 0.43
N THR A 198 19.36 24.78 1.62
CA THR A 198 20.01 26.01 2.04
C THR A 198 21.31 26.30 1.26
N HIS A 199 22.06 25.27 0.88
CA HIS A 199 23.26 25.44 0.07
C HIS A 199 23.00 25.73 -1.41
N LEU A 200 21.85 25.33 -1.96
CA LEU A 200 21.47 25.60 -3.36
C LEU A 200 20.94 27.05 -3.58
N THR A 201 20.47 27.71 -2.53
CA THR A 201 19.93 29.08 -2.62
C THR A 201 20.95 30.20 -2.38
N LEU A 202 22.10 29.89 -1.80
CA LEU A 202 23.16 30.88 -1.48
C LEU A 202 23.91 31.46 -2.68
N PRO A 203 24.16 30.79 -3.81
CA PRO A 203 24.93 31.37 -4.92
C PRO A 203 24.13 32.37 -5.78
N THR A 204 22.80 32.36 -5.73
CA THR A 204 21.96 33.25 -6.56
C THR A 204 21.74 34.63 -5.97
N ILE A 205 21.98 34.85 -4.68
CA ILE A 205 21.83 36.15 -4.00
C ILE A 205 23.09 36.98 -4.10
N ALA A 206 24.26 36.41 -4.44
CA ALA A 206 25.55 37.13 -4.51
C ALA A 206 25.86 37.75 -5.88
N LEU A 207 24.91 37.74 -6.83
CA LEU A 207 25.09 38.25 -8.20
C LEU A 207 24.07 39.33 -8.60
N VAL A 208 23.46 40.04 -7.62
CA VAL A 208 22.64 41.25 -7.90
C VAL A 208 23.23 42.45 -7.22
#